data_11cf9c66e5b1eef42b74e725d935707a
#
_entry.id   11cf9c66e5b1eef42b74e725d935707a
#
_cell.length_a   1.000
_cell.length_b   1.000
_cell.length_c   1.000
_cell.angle_alpha   90.00
_cell.angle_beta   90.00
_cell.angle_gamma   90.00
#
_symmetry.space_group_name_H-M   'P 1'
#
loop_
_entity.id
_entity.type
_entity.pdbx_description
1 polymer ?
#
loop_
_entity_poly.entity_id
_entity_poly.type
_entity_poly.pdbx_seq_one_letter_code
_entity_poly.pdbx_strand_id
1 'polypeptide(L)'
;MDVAIIKYNAGNIYSVSYALKRLGVEATITADPELLCKADKVIFPGVGEAHTTMEHLKEHNLDTIIKGLKQPVLGICLGMQLMCRHSEEGDANCLGIFDTEVKRFIPQQHVDKVPHMGW
;
A
#
# COMPACT_ATOMS: atom_id res chain seq x y z
N MET A 1 19.51 10.06 -2.66
CA MET A 1 18.32 9.70 -1.86
C MET A 1 17.89 8.30 -2.25
N ASP A 2 17.82 7.41 -1.27
CA ASP A 2 17.43 6.02 -1.51
C ASP A 2 15.92 5.86 -1.30
N VAL A 3 15.25 5.37 -2.34
CA VAL A 3 13.81 5.09 -2.30
C VAL A 3 13.60 3.58 -2.44
N ALA A 4 12.86 3.00 -1.54
CA ALA A 4 12.47 1.58 -1.62
C ALA A 4 10.98 1.45 -1.96
N ILE A 5 10.66 0.45 -2.75
CA ILE A 5 9.29 0.05 -3.05
C ILE A 5 9.08 -1.32 -2.39
N ILE A 6 8.06 -1.43 -1.55
CA ILE A 6 7.76 -2.69 -0.85
C ILE A 6 7.31 -3.74 -1.85
N LYS A 7 8.04 -4.85 -1.89
CA LYS A 7 7.73 -6.00 -2.73
C LYS A 7 6.88 -6.99 -1.95
N TYR A 8 5.68 -7.25 -2.46
CA TYR A 8 4.80 -8.27 -1.92
C TYR A 8 3.91 -8.81 -3.06
N ASN A 9 2.91 -9.63 -2.78
CA ASN A 9 2.12 -10.30 -3.82
C ASN A 9 1.08 -9.42 -4.53
N ALA A 10 1.09 -8.10 -4.33
CA ALA A 10 0.24 -7.19 -5.06
C ALA A 10 0.96 -6.67 -6.31
N GLY A 11 0.25 -6.56 -7.42
CA GLY A 11 0.82 -6.18 -8.70
C GLY A 11 1.15 -4.69 -8.84
N ASN A 12 1.65 -4.31 -9.99
CA ASN A 12 1.92 -2.92 -10.43
C ASN A 12 3.12 -2.23 -9.79
N ILE A 13 4.01 -2.98 -9.15
CA ILE A 13 5.25 -2.46 -8.56
C ILE A 13 6.11 -1.78 -9.62
N TYR A 14 6.20 -2.37 -10.82
CA TYR A 14 7.05 -1.85 -11.89
C TYR A 14 6.54 -0.53 -12.47
N SER A 15 5.23 -0.28 -12.48
CA SER A 15 4.66 1.01 -12.90
C SER A 15 5.16 2.14 -12.01
N VAL A 16 5.22 1.92 -10.71
CA VAL A 16 5.76 2.89 -9.75
C VAL A 16 7.26 3.10 -9.98
N SER A 17 8.00 2.01 -10.18
CA SER A 17 9.43 2.07 -10.47
C SER A 17 9.72 2.89 -11.73
N TYR A 18 8.98 2.67 -12.81
CA TYR A 18 9.11 3.44 -14.05
C TYR A 18 8.75 4.92 -13.86
N ALA A 19 7.72 5.22 -13.07
CA ALA A 19 7.36 6.60 -12.75
C ALA A 19 8.51 7.32 -12.03
N LEU A 20 9.12 6.68 -11.06
CA LEU A 20 10.28 7.21 -10.34
C LEU A 20 11.48 7.40 -11.27
N LYS A 21 11.72 6.46 -12.16
CA LYS A 21 12.82 6.56 -13.14
C LYS A 21 12.66 7.77 -14.06
N ARG A 22 11.42 8.09 -14.47
CA ARG A 22 11.15 9.31 -15.25
C ARG A 22 11.46 10.59 -14.47
N LEU A 23 11.44 10.52 -13.14
CA LEU A 23 11.81 11.63 -12.25
C LEU A 23 13.30 11.60 -11.86
N GLY A 24 14.09 10.72 -12.47
CA GLY A 24 15.52 10.60 -12.18
C GLY A 24 15.84 9.83 -10.92
N VAL A 25 14.90 9.05 -10.38
CA VAL A 25 15.09 8.27 -9.16
C VAL A 25 15.08 6.79 -9.50
N GLU A 26 16.16 6.08 -9.14
CA GLU A 26 16.19 4.63 -9.19
C GLU A 26 15.78 4.07 -7.83
N ALA A 27 14.67 3.31 -7.80
CA ALA A 27 14.14 2.73 -6.59
C ALA A 27 14.55 1.26 -6.46
N THR A 28 14.74 0.81 -5.23
CA THR A 28 14.98 -0.60 -4.92
C THR A 28 13.65 -1.28 -4.60
N ILE A 29 13.30 -2.29 -5.38
CA ILE A 29 12.12 -3.13 -5.12
C ILE A 29 12.55 -4.27 -4.21
N THR A 30 12.06 -4.28 -2.98
CA THR A 30 12.54 -5.24 -1.98
C THR A 30 11.51 -5.57 -0.92
N ALA A 31 11.61 -6.77 -0.35
CA ALA A 31 10.94 -7.18 0.88
C ALA A 31 11.93 -7.36 2.04
N ASP A 32 13.20 -7.06 1.81
CA ASP A 32 14.24 -7.19 2.82
C ASP A 32 14.06 -6.11 3.90
N PRO A 33 13.88 -6.50 5.18
CA PRO A 33 13.70 -5.55 6.28
C PRO A 33 14.84 -4.53 6.41
N GLU A 34 16.09 -4.97 6.22
CA GLU A 34 17.23 -4.06 6.32
C GLU A 34 17.19 -2.97 5.25
N LEU A 35 16.92 -3.36 4.01
CA LEU A 35 16.86 -2.41 2.91
C LEU A 35 15.68 -1.45 3.07
N LEU A 36 14.54 -1.95 3.54
CA LEU A 36 13.38 -1.10 3.82
C LEU A 36 13.66 -0.10 4.94
N CYS A 37 14.28 -0.54 6.02
CA CYS A 37 14.59 0.33 7.16
C CYS A 37 15.68 1.37 6.85
N LYS A 38 16.62 1.04 5.97
CA LYS A 38 17.71 1.95 5.58
C LYS A 38 17.32 2.97 4.52
N ALA A 39 16.26 2.72 3.76
CA ALA A 39 15.84 3.65 2.71
C ALA A 39 15.43 5.00 3.30
N ASP A 40 15.70 6.08 2.58
CA ASP A 40 15.29 7.42 3.00
C ASP A 40 13.78 7.60 2.91
N LYS A 41 13.15 6.97 1.93
CA LYS A 41 11.70 7.01 1.71
C LYS A 41 11.22 5.65 1.23
N VAL A 42 9.99 5.30 1.57
CA VAL A 42 9.39 4.02 1.19
C VAL A 42 8.07 4.27 0.48
N ILE A 43 7.83 3.52 -0.58
CA ILE A 43 6.53 3.51 -1.26
C ILE A 43 5.87 2.16 -1.02
N PHE A 44 4.62 2.22 -0.56
CA PHE A 44 3.78 1.06 -0.34
C PHE A 44 2.68 1.05 -1.40
N PRO A 45 2.94 0.42 -2.57
CA PRO A 45 1.96 0.34 -3.64
C PRO A 45 0.99 -0.80 -3.38
N GLY A 46 -0.04 -0.89 -4.18
CA GLY A 46 -0.86 -2.10 -4.16
C GLY A 46 -2.08 -2.02 -5.04
N VAL A 47 -2.39 -3.16 -5.61
CA VAL A 47 -3.68 -3.46 -6.24
C VAL A 47 -4.09 -4.84 -5.75
N GLY A 48 -5.37 -5.07 -5.61
CA GLY A 48 -5.87 -6.37 -5.14
C GLY A 48 -6.85 -6.24 -3.99
N GLU A 49 -7.02 -7.31 -3.26
CA GLU A 49 -8.02 -7.44 -2.22
C GLU A 49 -7.37 -7.38 -0.84
N ALA A 50 -7.98 -6.64 0.08
CA ALA A 50 -7.37 -6.32 1.38
C ALA A 50 -7.12 -7.56 2.25
N HIS A 51 -8.08 -8.49 2.33
CA HIS A 51 -7.98 -9.64 3.23
C HIS A 51 -6.80 -10.54 2.87
N THR A 52 -6.73 -10.99 1.61
CA THR A 52 -5.67 -11.89 1.16
C THR A 52 -4.30 -11.22 1.21
N THR A 53 -4.25 -9.93 0.92
CA THR A 53 -3.01 -9.17 1.01
C THR A 53 -2.51 -9.05 2.44
N MET A 54 -3.40 -8.80 3.40
CA MET A 54 -3.02 -8.76 4.81
C MET A 54 -2.52 -10.11 5.30
N GLU A 55 -3.12 -11.22 4.86
CA GLU A 55 -2.62 -12.57 5.17
C GLU A 55 -1.18 -12.74 4.68
N HIS A 56 -0.90 -12.35 3.43
CA HIS A 56 0.45 -12.43 2.87
C HIS A 56 1.45 -11.59 3.68
N LEU A 57 1.09 -10.36 4.03
CA LEU A 57 1.97 -9.49 4.82
C LEU A 57 2.30 -10.11 6.17
N LYS A 58 1.31 -10.69 6.84
CA LYS A 58 1.51 -11.36 8.13
C LYS A 58 2.40 -12.60 8.02
N GLU A 59 2.17 -13.43 7.02
CA GLU A 59 2.97 -14.63 6.76
C GLU A 59 4.46 -14.31 6.55
N HIS A 60 4.75 -13.17 5.94
CA HIS A 60 6.12 -12.73 5.65
C HIS A 60 6.66 -11.71 6.65
N ASN A 61 5.94 -11.46 7.74
CA ASN A 61 6.31 -10.51 8.78
C ASN A 61 6.46 -9.06 8.29
N LEU A 62 5.94 -8.76 7.12
CA LEU A 62 5.99 -7.42 6.53
C LEU A 62 5.09 -6.44 7.28
N ASP A 63 4.00 -6.90 7.87
CA ASP A 63 3.10 -6.07 8.67
C ASP A 63 3.84 -5.38 9.81
N THR A 64 4.64 -6.12 10.57
CA THR A 64 5.45 -5.59 11.67
C THR A 64 6.51 -4.61 11.16
N ILE A 65 7.16 -4.96 10.06
CA ILE A 65 8.21 -4.13 9.47
C ILE A 65 7.65 -2.79 9.00
N ILE A 66 6.53 -2.81 8.27
CA ILE A 66 5.91 -1.59 7.74
C ILE A 66 5.45 -0.69 8.88
N LYS A 67 4.83 -1.24 9.92
CA LYS A 67 4.43 -0.46 11.10
C LYS A 67 5.61 0.16 11.82
N GLY A 68 6.77 -0.46 11.76
CA GLY A 68 8.00 0.01 12.42
C GLY A 68 8.78 1.07 11.67
N LEU A 69 8.47 1.35 10.41
CA LEU A 69 9.18 2.33 9.60
C LEU A 69 9.05 3.73 10.20
N LYS A 70 10.16 4.47 10.25
CA LYS A 70 10.20 5.82 10.83
C LYS A 70 10.33 6.92 9.77
N GLN A 71 10.82 6.59 8.60
CA GLN A 71 10.95 7.51 7.48
C GLN A 71 9.60 7.73 6.79
N PRO A 72 9.48 8.73 5.91
CA PRO A 72 8.26 8.96 5.14
C PRO A 72 7.86 7.74 4.31
N VAL A 73 6.60 7.37 4.41
CA VAL A 73 6.01 6.27 3.65
C VAL A 73 4.81 6.78 2.86
N LEU A 74 4.79 6.51 1.56
CA LEU A 74 3.67 6.84 0.69
C LEU A 74 2.89 5.59 0.33
N GLY A 75 1.67 5.48 0.81
CA GLY A 75 0.73 4.43 0.41
C GLY A 75 -0.05 4.83 -0.83
N ILE A 76 -0.14 3.94 -1.80
CA ILE A 76 -0.87 4.16 -3.04
C ILE A 76 -1.95 3.10 -3.20
N CYS A 77 -3.21 3.52 -3.42
CA CYS A 77 -4.36 2.65 -3.64
C CYS A 77 -4.51 1.63 -2.50
N LEU A 78 -4.41 0.34 -2.76
CA LEU A 78 -4.49 -0.69 -1.72
C LEU A 78 -3.43 -0.48 -0.63
N GLY A 79 -2.21 -0.07 -0.98
CA GLY A 79 -1.17 0.24 0.00
C GLY A 79 -1.63 1.29 1.01
N MET A 80 -2.26 2.36 0.55
CA MET A 80 -2.87 3.37 1.42
C MET A 80 -3.98 2.77 2.29
N GLN A 81 -4.86 1.98 1.70
CA GLN A 81 -5.99 1.36 2.41
C GLN A 81 -5.51 0.42 3.51
N LEU A 82 -4.45 -0.35 3.27
CA LEU A 82 -3.88 -1.25 4.26
C LEU A 82 -3.22 -0.53 5.44
N MET A 83 -2.86 0.73 5.28
CA MET A 83 -2.36 1.55 6.39
C MET A 83 -3.47 1.97 7.36
N CYS A 84 -4.73 1.87 6.96
CA CYS A 84 -5.87 2.11 7.80
C CYS A 84 -6.07 0.98 8.83
N ARG A 85 -7.01 1.16 9.75
CA ARG A 85 -7.29 0.20 10.82
C ARG A 85 -8.02 -1.04 10.30
N HIS A 86 -9.01 -0.83 9.44
CA HIS A 86 -9.90 -1.89 8.95
C HIS A 86 -10.40 -1.56 7.55
N SER A 87 -10.66 -2.60 6.75
CA SER A 87 -11.30 -2.48 5.45
C SER A 87 -12.54 -3.36 5.37
N GLU A 88 -13.63 -2.81 4.83
CA GLU A 88 -14.83 -3.60 4.53
C GLU A 88 -14.56 -4.66 3.45
N GLU A 89 -13.56 -4.43 2.61
CA GLU A 89 -13.18 -5.40 1.59
C GLU A 89 -12.57 -6.65 2.23
N GLY A 90 -13.32 -7.73 2.22
CA GLY A 90 -12.93 -8.97 2.89
C GLY A 90 -12.98 -8.89 4.40
N ASP A 91 -13.60 -7.86 5.00
CA ASP A 91 -13.67 -7.66 6.45
C ASP A 91 -12.28 -7.82 7.10
N ALA A 92 -11.32 -7.05 6.62
CA ALA A 92 -9.93 -7.21 6.99
C ALA A 92 -9.48 -6.21 8.05
N ASN A 93 -8.85 -6.73 9.11
CA ASN A 93 -8.05 -5.90 10.02
C ASN A 93 -6.71 -5.60 9.35
N CYS A 94 -6.43 -4.32 9.17
CA CYS A 94 -5.25 -3.85 8.46
C CYS A 94 -4.15 -3.39 9.42
N LEU A 95 -3.22 -2.57 8.94
CA LEU A 95 -2.03 -2.21 9.72
C LEU A 95 -2.32 -1.27 10.90
N GLY A 96 -3.40 -0.50 10.84
CA GLY A 96 -3.77 0.40 11.94
C GLY A 96 -2.81 1.58 12.15
N ILE A 97 -2.07 1.97 11.13
CA ILE A 97 -1.21 3.15 11.20
C ILE A 97 -2.08 4.41 11.30
N PHE A 98 -3.17 4.44 10.56
CA PHE A 98 -4.21 5.47 10.66
C PHE A 98 -5.43 4.89 11.36
N ASP A 99 -5.96 5.61 12.33
CA ASP A 99 -7.19 5.22 13.04
C ASP A 99 -8.42 5.60 12.22
N THR A 100 -8.57 4.96 11.08
CA THR A 100 -9.69 5.17 10.15
C THR A 100 -10.04 3.87 9.46
N GLU A 101 -11.21 3.83 8.82
CA GLU A 101 -11.71 2.66 8.13
C GLU A 101 -11.84 2.90 6.63
N VAL A 102 -11.62 1.85 5.86
CA VAL A 102 -11.91 1.83 4.43
C VAL A 102 -13.32 1.27 4.24
N LYS A 103 -14.18 2.07 3.63
CA LYS A 103 -15.57 1.73 3.40
C LYS A 103 -15.94 1.79 1.93
N ARG A 104 -16.83 0.90 1.53
CA ARG A 104 -17.39 0.92 0.20
C ARG A 104 -18.29 2.15 0.03
N PHE A 105 -18.21 2.79 -1.12
CA PHE A 105 -19.16 3.83 -1.47
C PHE A 105 -20.58 3.24 -1.61
N ILE A 106 -21.56 3.91 -1.04
CA ILE A 106 -22.96 3.54 -1.16
C ILE A 106 -23.62 4.59 -2.06
N PRO A 107 -24.07 4.22 -3.30
CA PRO A 107 -24.75 5.17 -4.18
C PRO A 107 -26.01 5.72 -3.52
N GLN A 108 -26.10 7.05 -3.45
CA GLN A 108 -27.26 7.74 -2.89
C GLN A 108 -28.22 8.23 -3.97
N GLN A 109 -27.72 8.40 -5.19
CA GLN A 109 -28.47 8.90 -6.35
C GLN A 109 -28.25 8.00 -7.55
N HIS A 110 -29.17 8.05 -8.50
CA HIS A 110 -29.10 7.26 -9.73
C HIS A 110 -27.83 7.53 -10.56
N VAL A 111 -27.29 8.75 -10.47
CA VAL A 111 -26.07 9.14 -11.19
C VAL A 111 -24.78 8.69 -10.50
N ASP A 112 -24.86 8.29 -9.24
CA ASP A 112 -23.70 7.80 -8.49
C ASP A 112 -23.31 6.42 -8.99
N LYS A 113 -22.03 6.20 -9.17
CA LYS A 113 -21.49 4.93 -9.69
C LYS A 113 -20.43 4.36 -8.74
N VAL A 114 -20.48 3.04 -8.58
CA VAL A 114 -19.47 2.26 -7.87
C VAL A 114 -19.03 1.13 -8.78
N PRO A 115 -17.73 1.05 -9.13
CA PRO A 115 -16.63 1.92 -8.69
C PRO A 115 -16.70 3.32 -9.30
N HIS A 116 -16.05 4.28 -8.62
CA HIS A 116 -15.89 5.63 -9.15
C HIS A 116 -14.96 5.62 -10.37
N MET A 117 -15.41 6.21 -11.47
CA MET A 117 -14.66 6.30 -12.71
C MET A 117 -14.53 7.77 -13.10
N GLY A 118 -13.30 8.25 -13.15
CA GLY A 118 -13.01 9.64 -13.51
C GLY A 118 -12.06 10.33 -12.53
N TRP A 119 -11.86 11.61 -12.77
CA TRP A 119 -10.93 12.46 -12.00
C TRP A 119 -11.66 13.57 -11.26
#